data_cc325a453ca27346998b7a107447a0c2
#
_entry.id   cc325a453ca27346998b7a107447a0c2
#
_cell.length_a   1.000
_cell.length_b   1.000
_cell.length_c   1.000
_cell.angle_alpha   90.00
_cell.angle_beta   90.00
_cell.angle_gamma   90.00
#
_symmetry.space_group_name_H-M   'P 1'
#
loop_
_entity.id
_entity.type
_entity.pdbx_description
1 polymer ?
#
loop_
_entity_poly.entity_id
_entity_poly.type
_entity_poly.pdbx_seq_one_letter_code
_entity_poly.pdbx_strand_id
1 'polypeptide(L)'
;MPADRYGRMLPAFMANLIVKEVVRAVAFYQDVLGGVIHYVDPDFAAVKVGGAELMLHADHTYDKHPWHARLIGGERRGLGAELRLFGVDPDAVEARARRAGAPVVQPTTAKGHGWREVMVEDPDGYVWAVGVPAPPA
;
A
#
# COMPACT_ATOMS: atom_id res chain seq x y z
N MET A 1 -10.20 16.97 -9.01
CA MET A 1 -9.48 17.07 -10.29
C MET A 1 -10.13 16.14 -11.31
N PRO A 2 -10.40 16.59 -12.53
CA PRO A 2 -10.96 15.71 -13.55
C PRO A 2 -10.03 14.55 -13.91
N ALA A 3 -10.60 13.39 -14.21
CA ALA A 3 -9.83 12.17 -14.48
C ALA A 3 -8.86 12.31 -15.64
N ASP A 4 -9.25 13.02 -16.70
CA ASP A 4 -8.41 13.25 -17.86
C ASP A 4 -7.18 14.12 -17.53
N ARG A 5 -7.38 15.10 -16.65
CA ARG A 5 -6.27 15.95 -16.18
C ARG A 5 -5.31 15.14 -15.31
N TYR A 6 -5.86 14.34 -14.40
CA TYR A 6 -5.04 13.47 -13.56
C TYR A 6 -4.20 12.51 -14.41
N GLY A 7 -4.82 11.87 -15.41
CA GLY A 7 -4.13 10.95 -16.31
C GLY A 7 -2.93 11.57 -17.03
N ARG A 8 -3.04 12.85 -17.40
CA ARG A 8 -1.94 13.55 -18.07
C ARG A 8 -0.78 13.91 -17.14
N MET A 9 -0.98 13.82 -15.83
CA MET A 9 0.03 14.16 -14.81
C MET A 9 0.72 12.93 -14.23
N LEU A 10 0.36 11.73 -14.67
CA LEU A 10 0.94 10.50 -14.13
C LEU A 10 2.43 10.38 -14.44
N PRO A 11 3.22 9.87 -13.48
CA PRO A 11 4.64 9.59 -13.72
C PRO A 11 4.80 8.39 -14.66
N ALA A 12 6.04 8.15 -15.11
CA ALA A 12 6.34 7.05 -16.01
C ALA A 12 6.07 5.67 -15.40
N PHE A 13 6.17 5.55 -14.09
CA PHE A 13 5.89 4.31 -13.36
C PHE A 13 5.02 4.62 -12.14
N MET A 14 4.00 3.80 -11.92
CA MET A 14 3.11 3.95 -10.78
C MET A 14 2.49 2.60 -10.42
N ALA A 15 2.38 2.31 -9.12
CA ALA A 15 1.65 1.15 -8.66
C ALA A 15 0.15 1.47 -8.63
N ASN A 16 -0.65 0.52 -9.13
CA ASN A 16 -2.10 0.57 -9.06
C ASN A 16 -2.58 -0.70 -8.36
N LEU A 17 -3.10 -0.55 -7.14
CA LEU A 17 -3.56 -1.67 -6.35
C LEU A 17 -5.08 -1.78 -6.48
N ILE A 18 -5.54 -2.97 -6.82
CA ILE A 18 -6.97 -3.25 -6.93
C ILE A 18 -7.44 -3.77 -5.58
N VAL A 19 -8.43 -3.12 -4.99
CA VAL A 19 -8.87 -3.34 -3.61
C VAL A 19 -10.37 -3.61 -3.57
N LYS A 20 -10.83 -4.29 -2.51
CA LYS A 20 -12.25 -4.56 -2.36
C LYS A 20 -13.04 -3.29 -2.05
N GLU A 21 -12.54 -2.50 -1.11
CA GLU A 21 -13.18 -1.27 -0.65
C GLU A 21 -12.15 -0.16 -0.52
N VAL A 22 -12.27 0.88 -1.32
CA VAL A 22 -11.30 1.97 -1.37
C VAL A 22 -11.18 2.68 -0.02
N VAL A 23 -12.29 3.01 0.62
CA VAL A 23 -12.29 3.76 1.89
C VAL A 23 -11.57 2.97 2.98
N ARG A 24 -11.79 1.66 3.03
CA ARG A 24 -11.11 0.78 4.00
C ARG A 24 -9.61 0.69 3.71
N ALA A 25 -9.24 0.57 2.46
CA ALA A 25 -7.82 0.52 2.07
C ALA A 25 -7.12 1.83 2.40
N VAL A 26 -7.73 2.97 2.10
CA VAL A 26 -7.20 4.31 2.38
C VAL A 26 -6.86 4.48 3.86
N ALA A 27 -7.71 3.97 4.76
CA ALA A 27 -7.44 4.05 6.20
C ALA A 27 -6.10 3.40 6.57
N PHE A 28 -5.75 2.27 5.98
CA PHE A 28 -4.45 1.64 6.19
C PHE A 28 -3.31 2.55 5.73
N TYR A 29 -3.39 3.09 4.52
CA TYR A 29 -2.32 3.92 3.97
C TYR A 29 -2.12 5.21 4.77
N GLN A 30 -3.18 5.78 5.28
CA GLN A 30 -3.12 6.97 6.12
C GLN A 30 -2.66 6.65 7.55
N ASP A 31 -3.29 5.68 8.20
CA ASP A 31 -3.13 5.44 9.63
C ASP A 31 -1.90 4.58 9.96
N VAL A 32 -1.53 3.66 9.07
CA VAL A 32 -0.39 2.76 9.29
C VAL A 32 0.87 3.28 8.63
N LEU A 33 0.81 3.61 7.34
CA LEU A 33 1.99 4.06 6.58
C LEU A 33 2.24 5.56 6.67
N GLY A 34 1.32 6.33 7.25
CA GLY A 34 1.49 7.78 7.35
C GLY A 34 1.33 8.52 6.03
N GLY A 35 0.60 7.93 5.09
CA GLY A 35 0.37 8.51 3.78
C GLY A 35 -0.56 9.72 3.81
N VAL A 36 -0.49 10.51 2.74
CA VAL A 36 -1.35 11.67 2.53
C VAL A 36 -2.34 11.34 1.41
N ILE A 37 -3.62 11.59 1.66
CA ILE A 37 -4.67 11.34 0.68
C ILE A 37 -4.74 12.53 -0.26
N HIS A 38 -4.40 12.28 -1.54
CA HIS A 38 -4.51 13.28 -2.59
C HIS A 38 -5.95 13.38 -3.10
N TYR A 39 -6.60 12.23 -3.27
CA TYR A 39 -7.99 12.13 -3.72
C TYR A 39 -8.59 10.81 -3.26
N VAL A 40 -9.89 10.82 -2.93
CA VAL A 40 -10.60 9.59 -2.60
C VAL A 40 -12.08 9.70 -2.95
N ASP A 41 -12.60 8.64 -3.56
CA ASP A 41 -14.03 8.37 -3.68
C ASP A 41 -14.24 6.85 -3.59
N PRO A 42 -15.48 6.34 -3.63
CA PRO A 42 -15.71 4.89 -3.50
C PRO A 42 -15.08 4.04 -4.61
N ASP A 43 -14.76 4.61 -5.75
CA ASP A 43 -14.22 3.90 -6.91
C ASP A 43 -12.71 3.93 -6.98
N PHE A 44 -12.10 5.01 -6.49
CA PHE A 44 -10.70 5.32 -6.76
C PHE A 44 -10.11 6.19 -5.65
N ALA A 45 -8.82 6.00 -5.40
CA ALA A 45 -8.04 6.90 -4.58
C ALA A 45 -6.64 7.09 -5.15
N ALA A 46 -6.09 8.27 -4.92
CA ALA A 46 -4.68 8.57 -5.13
C ALA A 46 -4.07 8.90 -3.76
N VAL A 47 -3.05 8.15 -3.37
CA VAL A 47 -2.44 8.24 -2.06
C VAL A 47 -0.94 8.46 -2.22
N LYS A 48 -0.39 9.42 -1.48
CA LYS A 48 1.04 9.69 -1.48
C LYS A 48 1.68 9.06 -0.25
N VAL A 49 2.63 8.17 -0.49
CA VAL A 49 3.36 7.45 0.57
C VAL A 49 4.85 7.64 0.33
N GLY A 50 5.56 8.19 1.29
CA GLY A 50 7.01 8.37 1.18
C GLY A 50 7.44 9.20 -0.03
N GLY A 51 6.64 10.17 -0.46
CA GLY A 51 6.95 10.99 -1.63
C GLY A 51 6.53 10.38 -2.97
N ALA A 52 6.09 9.13 -3.00
CA ALA A 52 5.58 8.48 -4.20
C ALA A 52 4.06 8.35 -4.14
N GLU A 53 3.40 8.55 -5.27
CA GLU A 53 1.96 8.40 -5.35
C GLU A 53 1.60 7.02 -5.91
N LEU A 54 0.56 6.43 -5.36
CA LEU A 54 -0.01 5.17 -5.85
C LEU A 54 -1.52 5.31 -6.03
N MET A 55 -2.08 4.45 -6.87
CA MET A 55 -3.52 4.39 -7.09
C MET A 55 -4.14 3.21 -6.37
N LEU A 56 -5.38 3.40 -5.92
CA LEU A 56 -6.25 2.33 -5.44
C LEU A 56 -7.52 2.35 -6.29
N HIS A 57 -7.90 1.19 -6.83
CA HIS A 57 -9.15 1.04 -7.58
C HIS A 57 -10.00 -0.05 -6.97
N ALA A 58 -11.29 0.22 -6.82
CA ALA A 58 -12.22 -0.78 -6.33
C ALA A 58 -12.46 -1.89 -7.37
N ASP A 59 -12.70 -3.10 -6.90
CA ASP A 59 -12.93 -4.26 -7.77
C ASP A 59 -14.00 -4.01 -8.83
N HIS A 60 -15.08 -3.31 -8.46
CA HIS A 60 -16.19 -3.09 -9.39
C HIS A 60 -15.82 -2.20 -10.57
N THR A 61 -14.75 -1.39 -10.47
CA THR A 61 -14.26 -0.59 -11.59
C THR A 61 -13.53 -1.44 -12.62
N TYR A 62 -13.27 -2.70 -12.29
CA TYR A 62 -12.57 -3.68 -13.13
C TYR A 62 -13.51 -4.75 -13.69
N ASP A 63 -14.82 -4.46 -13.79
CA ASP A 63 -15.84 -5.40 -14.23
C ASP A 63 -15.63 -5.93 -15.66
N LYS A 64 -14.92 -5.17 -16.50
CA LYS A 64 -14.56 -5.58 -17.87
C LYS A 64 -13.10 -5.99 -18.01
N HIS A 65 -12.37 -6.04 -16.91
CA HIS A 65 -10.95 -6.41 -16.92
C HIS A 65 -10.81 -7.93 -16.91
N PRO A 66 -9.78 -8.50 -17.60
CA PRO A 66 -9.55 -9.94 -17.60
C PRO A 66 -9.41 -10.56 -16.19
N TRP A 67 -9.00 -9.79 -15.19
CA TRP A 67 -8.82 -10.29 -13.82
C TRP A 67 -10.10 -10.32 -13.00
N HIS A 68 -11.19 -9.76 -13.50
CA HIS A 68 -12.41 -9.58 -12.69
C HIS A 68 -12.90 -10.88 -12.03
N ALA A 69 -12.95 -11.97 -12.78
CA ALA A 69 -13.40 -13.25 -12.24
C ALA A 69 -12.50 -13.78 -11.11
N ARG A 70 -11.19 -13.51 -11.18
CA ARG A 70 -10.23 -13.91 -10.15
C ARG A 70 -10.37 -13.03 -8.90
N LEU A 71 -10.64 -11.75 -9.09
CA LEU A 71 -10.85 -10.81 -7.97
C LEU A 71 -12.10 -11.19 -7.17
N ILE A 72 -13.24 -11.36 -7.84
CA ILE A 72 -14.49 -11.74 -7.15
C ILE A 72 -14.44 -13.19 -6.64
N GLY A 73 -13.58 -14.02 -7.21
CA GLY A 73 -13.35 -15.41 -6.75
C GLY A 73 -12.51 -15.50 -5.48
N GLY A 74 -12.04 -14.39 -4.94
CA GLY A 74 -11.31 -14.36 -3.68
C GLY A 74 -9.85 -14.81 -3.78
N GLU A 75 -9.26 -14.80 -4.96
CA GLU A 75 -7.86 -15.14 -5.12
C GLU A 75 -6.97 -14.17 -4.33
N ARG A 76 -5.88 -14.69 -3.75
CA ARG A 76 -4.96 -13.88 -2.95
C ARG A 76 -4.32 -12.77 -3.78
N ARG A 77 -4.37 -11.55 -3.27
CA ARG A 77 -3.83 -10.37 -3.95
C ARG A 77 -2.40 -10.10 -3.54
N GLY A 78 -1.61 -9.62 -4.49
CA GLY A 78 -0.25 -9.18 -4.24
C GLY A 78 0.77 -10.28 -3.99
N LEU A 79 0.39 -11.54 -4.03
CA LEU A 79 1.34 -12.63 -3.86
C LEU A 79 2.37 -12.60 -5.00
N GLY A 80 3.65 -12.57 -4.65
CA GLY A 80 4.73 -12.45 -5.62
C GLY A 80 5.24 -11.03 -5.84
N ALA A 81 4.62 -10.03 -5.21
CA ALA A 81 5.10 -8.66 -5.22
C ALA A 81 5.21 -8.14 -3.78
N GLU A 82 6.29 -7.45 -3.51
CA GLU A 82 6.52 -6.79 -2.22
C GLU A 82 6.71 -5.31 -2.48
N LEU A 83 5.92 -4.47 -1.80
CA LEU A 83 6.04 -3.03 -1.92
C LEU A 83 6.98 -2.53 -0.83
N ARG A 84 7.96 -1.73 -1.21
CA ARG A 84 9.00 -1.30 -0.28
C ARG A 84 8.95 0.21 -0.08
N LEU A 85 8.99 0.62 1.18
CA LEU A 85 8.96 2.03 1.57
C LEU A 85 10.22 2.33 2.39
N PHE A 86 11.05 3.23 1.88
CA PHE A 86 12.33 3.57 2.50
C PHE A 86 12.25 4.93 3.20
N GLY A 87 12.94 5.03 4.35
CA GLY A 87 13.06 6.30 5.06
C GLY A 87 11.94 6.58 6.05
N VAL A 88 11.07 5.62 6.30
CA VAL A 88 10.02 5.70 7.33
C VAL A 88 10.40 4.77 8.48
N ASP A 89 10.23 5.26 9.72
CA ASP A 89 10.59 4.50 10.91
C ASP A 89 9.75 3.21 11.03
N PRO A 90 10.39 2.05 10.94
CA PRO A 90 9.66 0.77 11.01
C PRO A 90 9.00 0.53 12.38
N ASP A 91 9.58 1.01 13.48
CA ASP A 91 8.98 0.86 14.81
C ASP A 91 7.66 1.62 14.91
N ALA A 92 7.60 2.82 14.37
CA ALA A 92 6.39 3.63 14.35
C ALA A 92 5.31 2.95 13.49
N VAL A 93 5.68 2.41 12.34
CA VAL A 93 4.76 1.67 11.46
C VAL A 93 4.23 0.44 12.16
N GLU A 94 5.10 -0.34 12.81
CA GLU A 94 4.67 -1.53 13.55
C GLU A 94 3.67 -1.16 14.66
N ALA A 95 3.95 -0.12 15.44
CA ALA A 95 3.06 0.32 16.50
C ALA A 95 1.68 0.73 15.95
N ARG A 96 1.67 1.47 14.85
CA ARG A 96 0.41 1.90 14.21
C ARG A 96 -0.35 0.72 13.62
N ALA A 97 0.37 -0.23 13.00
CA ALA A 97 -0.25 -1.44 12.46
C ALA A 97 -0.95 -2.24 13.56
N ARG A 98 -0.28 -2.46 14.69
CA ARG A 98 -0.86 -3.19 15.81
C ARG A 98 -2.07 -2.46 16.38
N ARG A 99 -2.00 -1.15 16.49
CA ARG A 99 -3.13 -0.32 17.00
C ARG A 99 -4.32 -0.40 16.05
N ALA A 100 -4.08 -0.42 14.74
CA ALA A 100 -5.13 -0.47 13.72
C ALA A 100 -5.64 -1.90 13.47
N GLY A 101 -5.01 -2.92 14.05
CA GLY A 101 -5.37 -4.31 13.79
C GLY A 101 -4.86 -4.83 12.43
N ALA A 102 -3.92 -4.15 11.80
CA ALA A 102 -3.33 -4.61 10.55
C ALA A 102 -2.32 -5.73 10.85
N PRO A 103 -2.29 -6.81 10.03
CA PRO A 103 -1.34 -7.89 10.26
C PRO A 103 0.10 -7.42 10.17
N VAL A 104 0.92 -7.81 11.17
CA VAL A 104 2.36 -7.65 11.15
C VAL A 104 2.93 -8.98 10.69
N VAL A 105 3.36 -9.05 9.43
CA VAL A 105 3.88 -10.27 8.82
C VAL A 105 5.22 -10.64 9.43
N GLN A 106 6.05 -9.62 9.67
CA GLN A 106 7.33 -9.77 10.36
C GLN A 106 7.56 -8.55 11.24
N PRO A 107 7.80 -8.71 12.55
CA PRO A 107 8.12 -7.58 13.43
C PRO A 107 9.40 -6.88 12.97
N THR A 108 9.56 -5.62 13.40
CA THR A 108 10.76 -4.85 13.09
C THR A 108 12.02 -5.63 13.48
N THR A 109 12.89 -5.86 12.51
CA THR A 109 14.04 -6.71 12.63
C THR A 109 15.19 -6.15 11.82
N ALA A 110 16.41 -6.25 12.34
CA ALA A 110 17.62 -5.95 11.59
C ALA A 110 17.86 -7.06 10.56
N LYS A 111 18.07 -6.67 9.32
CA LYS A 111 18.40 -7.59 8.24
C LYS A 111 19.92 -7.63 8.04
N GLY A 112 20.42 -8.78 7.59
CA GLY A 112 21.85 -9.00 7.43
C GLY A 112 22.53 -8.16 6.35
N HIS A 113 21.78 -7.38 5.59
CA HIS A 113 22.30 -6.53 4.51
C HIS A 113 22.17 -5.03 4.83
N GLY A 114 22.17 -4.68 6.11
CA GLY A 114 22.24 -3.29 6.55
C GLY A 114 20.90 -2.59 6.65
N TRP A 115 19.80 -3.32 6.67
CA TRP A 115 18.46 -2.76 6.83
C TRP A 115 17.83 -3.17 8.15
N ARG A 116 16.96 -2.30 8.65
CA ARG A 116 16.04 -2.58 9.75
C ARG A 116 14.65 -2.33 9.24
N GLU A 117 13.80 -3.34 9.22
CA GLU A 117 12.50 -3.26 8.57
C GLU A 117 11.40 -4.03 9.29
N VAL A 118 10.17 -3.60 9.05
CA VAL A 118 8.92 -4.27 9.43
C VAL A 118 8.18 -4.67 8.16
N MET A 119 7.45 -5.78 8.20
CA MET A 119 6.55 -6.15 7.11
C MET A 119 5.12 -6.13 7.64
N VAL A 120 4.27 -5.34 6.99
CA VAL A 120 2.85 -5.20 7.33
C VAL A 120 1.98 -5.47 6.11
N GLU A 121 0.75 -5.86 6.35
CA GLU A 121 -0.18 -6.26 5.30
C GLU A 121 -1.39 -5.32 5.30
N ASP A 122 -1.79 -4.86 4.11
CA ASP A 122 -2.98 -4.05 3.98
C ASP A 122 -4.26 -4.91 4.03
N PRO A 123 -5.47 -4.30 4.06
CA PRO A 123 -6.71 -5.08 4.18
C PRO A 123 -6.96 -6.08 3.05
N ASP A 124 -6.32 -5.91 1.91
CA ASP A 124 -6.51 -6.78 0.73
C ASP A 124 -5.43 -7.84 0.59
N GLY A 125 -4.37 -7.79 1.39
CA GLY A 125 -3.29 -8.77 1.34
C GLY A 125 -2.01 -8.28 0.70
N TYR A 126 -1.93 -7.01 0.29
CA TYR A 126 -0.68 -6.44 -0.23
C TYR A 126 0.31 -6.21 0.90
N VAL A 127 1.53 -6.72 0.72
CA VAL A 127 2.57 -6.66 1.75
C VAL A 127 3.51 -5.48 1.50
N TRP A 128 3.76 -4.72 2.56
CA TRP A 128 4.68 -3.59 2.58
C TRP A 128 5.85 -3.88 3.50
N ALA A 129 7.06 -3.77 2.96
CA ALA A 129 8.29 -3.80 3.75
C ALA A 129 8.74 -2.35 3.96
N VAL A 130 8.76 -1.92 5.22
CA VAL A 130 9.03 -0.52 5.58
C VAL A 130 10.30 -0.49 6.43
N GLY A 131 11.28 0.30 6.02
CA GLY A 131 12.54 0.29 6.72
C GLY A 131 13.45 1.48 6.51
N VAL A 132 14.51 1.42 7.28
CA VAL A 132 15.59 2.41 7.28
C VAL A 132 16.93 1.67 7.31
N PRO A 133 18.03 2.33 6.94
CA PRO A 133 19.35 1.74 7.17
C PRO A 133 19.54 1.38 8.65
N ALA A 134 20.06 0.19 8.89
CA ALA A 134 20.44 -0.22 10.25
C ALA A 134 21.64 0.61 10.71
N PRO A 135 21.76 0.91 12.03
CA PRO A 135 22.96 1.57 12.54
C PRO A 135 24.20 0.73 12.24
N PRO A 136 25.39 1.34 12.02
CA PRO A 136 26.63 0.61 11.90
C PRO A 136 26.88 -0.26 13.15
N ALA A 137 27.46 -1.43 12.93
CA ALA A 137 27.81 -2.32 14.02
C ALA A 137 28.91 -1.70 14.91
#